data_ab6b96ccc054e8261eaa0ed33cdce670
#
_entry.id   ab6b96ccc054e8261eaa0ed33cdce670
#
_cell.length_a   1.000
_cell.length_b   1.000
_cell.length_c   1.000
_cell.angle_alpha   90.00
_cell.angle_beta   90.00
_cell.angle_gamma   90.00
#
_symmetry.space_group_name_H-M   'P 1'
#
loop_
_entity.id
_entity.type
_entity.pdbx_description
1 polymer ?
#
loop_
_entity_poly.entity_id
_entity_poly.type
_entity_poly.pdbx_seq_one_letter_code
_entity_poly.pdbx_strand_id
1 'polypeptide(L)'
;DPAKQSLEKYINFGRPKLMVNPWEKALFLNYRGGRLTQRSIQKIVKKIASAAGVSIDVHTHTLRHTFATHLLDGGADIRVVQELLGHSSPSTTEIYTHVTQASARKAYLGAHPRSGSLAYKNDDET
;
A
#
# COMPACT_ATOMS: atom_id res chain seq x y z
N ASP A 1 -11.27 5.84 2.36
CA ASP A 1 -10.29 4.80 2.09
C ASP A 1 -9.73 4.27 3.42
N PRO A 2 -9.92 2.97 3.74
CA PRO A 2 -9.47 2.38 5.01
C PRO A 2 -7.96 2.49 5.25
N ALA A 3 -7.16 2.37 4.21
CA ALA A 3 -5.71 2.50 4.32
C ALA A 3 -5.29 3.93 4.70
N LYS A 4 -5.92 4.92 4.08
CA LYS A 4 -5.71 6.33 4.41
C LYS A 4 -6.06 6.62 5.87
N GLN A 5 -7.22 6.16 6.32
CA GLN A 5 -7.66 6.35 7.72
C GLN A 5 -6.71 5.70 8.71
N SER A 6 -6.23 4.49 8.41
CA SER A 6 -5.25 3.79 9.25
C SER A 6 -3.92 4.53 9.31
N LEU A 7 -3.47 5.05 8.17
CA LEU A 7 -2.24 5.84 8.08
C LEU A 7 -2.37 7.16 8.86
N GLU A 8 -3.48 7.87 8.71
CA GLU A 8 -3.74 9.10 9.46
C GLU A 8 -3.76 8.86 10.98
N LYS A 9 -4.42 7.79 11.42
CA LYS A 9 -4.38 7.38 12.83
C LYS A 9 -2.96 7.09 13.30
N TYR A 10 -2.19 6.38 12.51
CA TYR A 10 -0.80 6.09 12.84
C TYR A 10 0.03 7.37 12.96
N ILE A 11 -0.04 8.26 11.97
CA ILE A 11 0.74 9.51 11.95
C ILE A 11 0.37 10.41 13.14
N ASN A 12 -0.92 10.52 13.44
CA ASN A 12 -1.40 11.47 14.46
C ASN A 12 -1.29 10.93 15.89
N PHE A 13 -1.40 9.61 16.08
CA PHE A 13 -1.47 9.01 17.42
C PHE A 13 -0.42 7.93 17.68
N GLY A 14 -0.14 7.08 16.70
CA GLY A 14 0.79 5.97 16.87
C GLY A 14 2.25 6.41 16.81
N ARG A 15 2.62 7.07 15.72
CA ARG A 15 3.99 7.53 15.50
C ARG A 15 4.53 8.44 16.61
N PRO A 16 3.78 9.43 17.11
CA PRO A 16 4.26 10.26 18.23
C PRO A 16 4.58 9.49 19.50
N LYS A 17 3.85 8.40 19.77
CA LYS A 17 4.11 7.53 20.92
C LYS A 17 5.36 6.68 20.77
N LEU A 18 5.72 6.34 19.53
CA LEU A 18 6.91 5.56 19.22
C LEU A 18 8.16 6.43 19.08
N MET A 19 7.99 7.68 18.73
CA MET A 19 9.10 8.61 18.45
C MET A 19 9.90 8.91 19.70
N VAL A 20 11.20 8.61 19.65
CA VAL A 20 12.18 8.95 20.70
C VAL A 20 13.04 10.11 20.25
N ASN A 21 13.53 10.09 19.02
CA ASN A 21 14.31 11.16 18.42
C ASN A 21 13.40 12.05 17.55
N PRO A 22 13.23 13.35 17.86
CA PRO A 22 12.38 14.24 17.08
C PRO A 22 12.90 14.50 15.66
N TRP A 23 14.14 14.16 15.38
CA TRP A 23 14.77 14.30 14.06
C TRP A 23 14.65 13.04 13.19
N GLU A 24 14.02 11.96 13.70
CA GLU A 24 13.79 10.74 12.92
C GLU A 24 12.85 11.01 11.74
N LYS A 25 13.35 10.78 10.52
CA LYS A 25 12.62 11.06 9.28
C LYS A 25 11.82 9.86 8.77
N ALA A 26 12.08 8.65 9.28
CA ALA A 26 11.34 7.47 8.85
C ALA A 26 9.86 7.62 9.15
N LEU A 27 9.02 7.26 8.19
CA LEU A 27 7.57 7.27 8.39
C LEU A 27 7.17 6.19 9.39
N PHE A 28 7.59 4.96 9.16
CA PHE A 28 7.26 3.82 10.02
C PHE A 28 8.38 3.53 11.01
N LEU A 29 8.04 3.53 12.28
CA LEU A 29 8.96 3.34 13.37
C LEU A 29 8.74 1.98 14.03
N ASN A 30 9.83 1.40 14.55
CA ASN A 30 9.78 0.24 15.44
C ASN A 30 9.43 0.68 16.87
N TYR A 31 9.25 -0.30 17.76
CA TYR A 31 8.94 -0.02 19.18
C TYR A 31 10.05 0.71 19.95
N ARG A 32 11.26 0.76 19.40
CA ARG A 32 12.40 1.52 19.97
C ARG A 32 12.52 2.93 19.43
N GLY A 33 11.64 3.33 18.51
CA GLY A 33 11.63 4.65 17.89
C GLY A 33 12.54 4.81 16.68
N GLY A 34 13.18 3.73 16.22
CA GLY A 34 13.98 3.73 15.01
C GLY A 34 13.20 3.30 13.77
N ARG A 35 13.85 3.38 12.60
CA ARG A 35 13.27 2.97 11.33
C ARG A 35 12.93 1.46 11.34
N LEU A 36 11.76 1.09 10.86
CA LEU A 36 11.44 -0.32 10.60
C LEU A 36 12.40 -0.91 9.57
N THR A 37 12.93 -2.08 9.89
CA THR A 37 13.74 -2.86 8.94
C THR A 37 12.85 -3.69 8.03
N GLN A 38 13.37 -4.05 6.87
CA GLN A 38 12.71 -4.97 5.96
C GLN A 38 12.33 -6.29 6.65
N ARG A 39 13.23 -6.82 7.47
CA ARG A 39 12.99 -8.04 8.24
C ARG A 39 11.83 -7.88 9.24
N SER A 40 11.74 -6.74 9.91
CA SER A 40 10.64 -6.45 10.83
C SER A 40 9.30 -6.37 10.11
N ILE A 41 9.27 -5.76 8.94
CA ILE A 41 8.06 -5.69 8.09
C ILE A 41 7.62 -7.10 7.68
N GLN A 42 8.56 -7.94 7.25
CA GLN A 42 8.27 -9.33 6.89
C GLN A 42 7.67 -10.11 8.06
N LYS A 43 8.20 -9.94 9.26
CA LYS A 43 7.66 -10.57 10.49
C LYS A 43 6.26 -10.08 10.82
N ILE A 44 5.99 -8.79 10.67
CA ILE A 44 4.65 -8.21 10.89
C ILE A 44 3.64 -8.80 9.90
N VAL A 45 3.97 -8.83 8.60
CA VAL A 45 3.12 -9.40 7.56
C VAL A 45 2.81 -10.86 7.85
N LYS A 46 3.83 -11.64 8.20
CA LYS A 46 3.66 -13.07 8.53
C LYS A 46 2.77 -13.28 9.75
N LYS A 47 2.94 -12.47 10.78
CA LYS A 47 2.11 -12.52 12.00
C LYS A 47 0.65 -12.19 11.70
N ILE A 48 0.40 -11.16 10.91
CA ILE A 48 -0.96 -10.75 10.52
C ILE A 48 -1.62 -11.83 9.66
N ALA A 49 -0.91 -12.38 8.69
CA ALA A 49 -1.40 -13.45 7.84
C ALA A 49 -1.77 -14.70 8.65
N SER A 50 -0.92 -15.09 9.59
CA SER A 50 -1.19 -16.21 10.50
C SER A 50 -2.42 -15.95 11.37
N ALA A 51 -2.57 -14.76 11.94
CA ALA A 51 -3.73 -14.38 12.73
C ALA A 51 -5.02 -14.34 11.91
N ALA A 52 -4.93 -14.04 10.61
CA ALA A 52 -6.04 -14.06 9.68
C ALA A 52 -6.42 -15.47 9.17
N GLY A 53 -5.72 -16.52 9.63
CA GLY A 53 -5.98 -17.89 9.21
C GLY A 53 -5.49 -18.23 7.79
N VAL A 54 -4.58 -17.43 7.25
CA VAL A 54 -3.99 -17.70 5.94
C VAL A 54 -2.95 -18.80 6.06
N SER A 55 -3.21 -19.95 5.43
CA SER A 55 -2.34 -21.13 5.49
C SER A 55 -1.14 -21.08 4.55
N ILE A 56 -1.10 -20.11 3.64
CA ILE A 56 -0.01 -19.92 2.68
C ILE A 56 1.05 -19.04 3.32
N ASP A 57 2.32 -19.33 3.06
CA ASP A 57 3.42 -18.49 3.50
C ASP A 57 3.38 -17.16 2.74
N VAL A 58 2.96 -16.11 3.46
CA VAL A 58 2.75 -14.78 2.90
C VAL A 58 3.96 -13.89 3.19
N HIS A 59 4.58 -13.38 2.15
CA HIS A 59 5.67 -12.41 2.19
C HIS A 59 5.22 -11.05 1.65
N THR A 60 6.03 -10.03 1.90
CA THR A 60 5.80 -8.70 1.32
C THR A 60 5.76 -8.74 -0.21
N HIS A 61 6.59 -9.57 -0.84
CA HIS A 61 6.56 -9.80 -2.28
C HIS A 61 5.26 -10.45 -2.76
N THR A 62 4.67 -11.32 -1.95
CA THR A 62 3.35 -11.91 -2.23
C THR A 62 2.28 -10.83 -2.31
N LEU A 63 2.26 -9.91 -1.36
CA LEU A 63 1.32 -8.79 -1.35
C LEU A 63 1.55 -7.86 -2.55
N ARG A 64 2.80 -7.56 -2.86
CA ARG A 64 3.17 -6.74 -4.02
C ARG A 64 2.73 -7.39 -5.33
N HIS A 65 2.97 -8.68 -5.48
CA HIS A 65 2.54 -9.45 -6.66
C HIS A 65 1.01 -9.48 -6.78
N THR A 66 0.31 -9.71 -5.68
CA THR A 66 -1.16 -9.70 -5.63
C THR A 66 -1.72 -8.34 -6.03
N PHE A 67 -1.16 -7.26 -5.51
CA PHE A 67 -1.53 -5.88 -5.87
C PHE A 67 -1.34 -5.64 -7.38
N ALA A 68 -0.18 -5.98 -7.92
CA ALA A 68 0.11 -5.83 -9.34
C ALA A 68 -0.85 -6.64 -10.21
N THR A 69 -1.12 -7.89 -9.83
CA THR A 69 -2.03 -8.79 -10.56
C THR A 69 -3.45 -8.24 -10.57
N HIS A 70 -3.96 -7.78 -9.44
CA HIS A 70 -5.29 -7.16 -9.37
C HIS A 70 -5.41 -5.91 -10.23
N LEU A 71 -4.40 -5.07 -10.27
CA LEU A 71 -4.40 -3.89 -11.12
C LEU A 71 -4.40 -4.26 -12.60
N LEU A 72 -3.56 -5.20 -13.00
CA LEU A 72 -3.49 -5.69 -14.40
C LEU A 72 -4.80 -6.36 -14.82
N ASP A 73 -5.38 -7.19 -13.97
CA ASP A 73 -6.67 -7.85 -14.22
C ASP A 73 -7.81 -6.83 -14.33
N GLY A 74 -7.73 -5.72 -13.63
CA GLY A 74 -8.66 -4.59 -13.73
C GLY A 74 -8.42 -3.69 -14.94
N GLY A 75 -7.48 -4.04 -15.84
CA GLY A 75 -7.21 -3.31 -17.07
C GLY A 75 -6.18 -2.19 -16.96
N ALA A 76 -5.43 -2.12 -15.86
CA ALA A 76 -4.35 -1.15 -15.72
C ALA A 76 -3.20 -1.46 -16.69
N ASP A 77 -2.63 -0.41 -17.28
CA ASP A 77 -1.41 -0.53 -18.07
C ASP A 77 -0.24 -0.98 -17.17
N ILE A 78 0.59 -1.88 -17.66
CA ILE A 78 1.75 -2.40 -16.91
C ILE A 78 2.69 -1.28 -16.46
N ARG A 79 2.79 -0.21 -17.23
CA ARG A 79 3.62 0.96 -16.89
C ARG A 79 3.07 1.70 -15.69
N VAL A 80 1.74 1.86 -15.61
CA VAL A 80 1.05 2.44 -14.45
C VAL A 80 1.30 1.60 -13.20
N VAL A 81 1.23 0.28 -13.31
CA VAL A 81 1.51 -0.64 -12.21
C VAL A 81 2.95 -0.50 -11.74
N GLN A 82 3.92 -0.42 -12.65
CA GLN A 82 5.33 -0.22 -12.31
C GLN A 82 5.55 1.11 -11.58
N GLU A 83 4.90 2.18 -12.02
CA GLU A 83 4.97 3.49 -11.36
C GLU A 83 4.43 3.42 -9.93
N LEU A 84 3.25 2.83 -9.74
CA LEU A 84 2.65 2.66 -8.41
C LEU A 84 3.50 1.79 -7.48
N LEU A 85 4.26 0.86 -8.02
CA LEU A 85 5.19 0.03 -7.26
C LEU A 85 6.55 0.69 -6.98
N GLY A 86 6.77 1.88 -7.50
CA GLY A 86 7.98 2.66 -7.23
C GLY A 86 9.21 2.13 -7.97
N HIS A 87 9.06 1.61 -9.18
CA HIS A 87 10.21 1.28 -10.02
C HIS A 87 11.03 2.52 -10.33
N SER A 88 12.29 2.52 -9.93
CA SER A 88 13.20 3.67 -10.04
C SER A 88 14.06 3.68 -11.31
N SER A 89 13.71 2.91 -12.32
CA SER A 89 14.45 2.92 -13.60
C SER A 89 14.24 4.25 -14.33
N PRO A 90 15.29 4.94 -14.76
CA PRO A 90 15.17 6.20 -15.50
C PRO A 90 14.34 6.08 -16.79
N SER A 91 14.47 4.96 -17.49
CA SER A 91 13.66 4.66 -18.68
C SER A 91 12.17 4.54 -18.36
N THR A 92 11.83 4.12 -17.16
CA THR A 92 10.46 4.04 -16.68
C THR A 92 9.88 5.44 -16.44
N THR A 93 10.65 6.35 -15.87
CA THR A 93 10.23 7.72 -15.57
C THR A 93 9.88 8.50 -16.85
N GLU A 94 10.64 8.35 -17.93
CA GLU A 94 10.36 9.00 -19.21
C GLU A 94 9.04 8.52 -19.84
N ILE A 95 8.71 7.26 -19.65
CA ILE A 95 7.48 6.65 -20.18
C ILE A 95 6.24 7.16 -19.43
N TYR A 96 6.39 7.54 -18.16
CA TYR A 96 5.29 7.96 -17.28
C TYR A 96 5.01 9.45 -17.26
N THR A 97 5.73 10.27 -18.00
CA THR A 97 5.45 11.71 -18.10
C THR A 97 4.05 12.03 -18.60
N HIS A 98 3.35 11.07 -19.20
CA HIS A 98 1.97 11.20 -19.69
C HIS A 98 0.92 10.52 -18.82
N VAL A 99 1.31 9.76 -17.80
CA VAL A 99 0.38 9.10 -16.88
C VAL A 99 0.09 10.07 -15.73
N THR A 100 -1.11 10.64 -15.72
CA THR A 100 -1.54 11.49 -14.63
C THR A 100 -1.82 10.64 -13.37
N GLN A 101 -1.63 11.23 -12.19
CA GLN A 101 -2.04 10.59 -10.93
C GLN A 101 -3.53 10.20 -10.94
N ALA A 102 -4.36 10.94 -11.68
CA ALA A 102 -5.76 10.62 -11.88
C ALA A 102 -5.95 9.29 -12.61
N SER A 103 -5.17 9.02 -13.66
CA SER A 103 -5.22 7.73 -14.39
C SER A 103 -4.79 6.55 -13.53
N ALA A 104 -3.70 6.72 -12.76
CA ALA A 104 -3.23 5.70 -11.82
C ALA A 104 -4.28 5.43 -10.73
N ARG A 105 -4.88 6.48 -10.18
CA ARG A 105 -5.95 6.37 -9.18
C ARG A 105 -7.19 5.68 -9.74
N LYS A 106 -7.58 6.01 -10.97
CA LYS A 106 -8.72 5.37 -11.65
C LYS A 106 -8.48 3.86 -11.85
N ALA A 107 -7.28 3.49 -12.29
CA ALA A 107 -6.90 2.09 -12.43
C ALA A 107 -6.92 1.36 -11.08
N TYR A 108 -6.39 1.97 -10.03
CA TYR A 108 -6.43 1.42 -8.67
C TYR A 108 -7.85 1.23 -8.17
N LEU A 109 -8.71 2.24 -8.27
CA LEU A 109 -10.10 2.17 -7.81
C LEU A 109 -10.92 1.15 -8.59
N GLY A 110 -10.60 0.94 -9.88
CA GLY A 110 -11.27 -0.06 -10.72
C GLY A 110 -10.85 -1.51 -10.45
N ALA A 111 -9.66 -1.73 -9.92
CA ALA A 111 -9.06 -3.05 -9.82
C ALA A 111 -8.81 -3.54 -8.38
N HIS A 112 -8.64 -2.63 -7.43
CA HIS A 112 -8.33 -3.01 -6.04
C HIS A 112 -9.56 -3.59 -5.34
N PRO A 113 -9.46 -4.78 -4.69
CA PRO A 113 -10.63 -5.45 -4.07
C PRO A 113 -11.37 -4.60 -3.03
N ARG A 114 -10.65 -3.76 -2.29
CA ARG A 114 -11.23 -2.89 -1.26
C ARG A 114 -11.91 -1.63 -1.81
N SER A 115 -11.65 -1.25 -3.05
CA SER A 115 -12.34 -0.12 -3.67
C SER A 115 -13.77 -0.44 -4.08
N GLY A 116 -14.04 -1.70 -4.40
CA GLY A 116 -15.39 -2.17 -4.74
C GLY A 116 -16.38 -2.13 -3.57
N SER A 117 -15.91 -2.27 -2.34
CA SER A 117 -16.78 -2.21 -1.15
C SER A 117 -17.28 -0.80 -0.82
N LEU A 118 -16.64 0.23 -1.36
CA LEU A 118 -17.06 1.62 -1.18
C LEU A 118 -18.10 2.06 -2.21
N ALA A 119 -18.11 1.44 -3.39
CA ALA A 119 -19.10 1.71 -4.42
C ALA A 119 -20.49 1.15 -4.06
N TYR A 120 -20.54 0.04 -3.32
CA TYR A 120 -21.80 -0.60 -2.91
C TYR A 120 -22.57 0.16 -1.82
N LYS A 121 -21.94 1.07 -1.10
CA LYS A 121 -22.60 1.85 -0.04
C LYS A 121 -23.30 3.11 -0.51
N ASN A 122 -23.06 3.53 -1.74
CA ASN A 122 -23.65 4.76 -2.27
C ASN A 122 -24.90 4.53 -3.12
N ASP A 123 -25.22 3.26 -3.45
CA ASP A 123 -26.39 2.96 -4.29
C ASP A 123 -27.66 2.59 -3.47
N ASP A 124 -27.55 2.47 -2.15
CA ASP A 124 -28.69 2.14 -1.29
C ASP A 124 -29.26 3.34 -0.50
N GLU A 125 -28.82 4.55 -0.76
CA GLU A 125 -29.36 5.78 -0.14
C GLU A 125 -30.02 6.75 -1.15
N THR A 126 -30.68 6.22 -2.15
CA THR A 126 -31.59 7.05 -2.98
C THR A 126 -32.98 6.45 -3.11
#